data_13c77d5de533e615a5df2c362163a520
#
_entry.id   13c77d5de533e615a5df2c362163a520
#
_cell.length_a   1.000
_cell.length_b   1.000
_cell.length_c   1.000
_cell.angle_alpha   90.00
_cell.angle_beta   90.00
_cell.angle_gamma   90.00
#
_symmetry.space_group_name_H-M   'P 1'
#
loop_
_entity.id
_entity.type
_entity.pdbx_description
1 polymer ?
#
loop_
_entity_poly.entity_id
_entity_poly.type
_entity_poly.pdbx_seq_one_letter_code
_entity_poly.pdbx_strand_id
1 'polypeptide(L)'
;MGPKIASNKIEQIFLPSALQALPDFIWNICVARGSILPMLKLLFAMLAFFAATAFAADLPTKKYLNLAAIKTMVTAAEAEAQKRHVEVTICIVDESGNLLFFQKADAASLNTIQFAQKKARHAALYRSPSKDGADALKKGNTDVLAFPDFFPNQGGLPIQVDGQTIGGIAASGAKSEIDEAIAQAALDALFKK
;
A
#
# COMPACT_ATOMS: atom_id res chain seq x y z
N MET A 1 16.23 -2.10 -81.75
CA MET A 1 15.89 -2.99 -80.65
C MET A 1 16.68 -2.56 -79.41
N GLY A 2 16.08 -1.76 -78.54
CA GLY A 2 16.70 -1.29 -77.32
C GLY A 2 15.94 -1.85 -76.08
N PRO A 3 16.61 -2.21 -75.03
CA PRO A 3 15.94 -2.86 -73.88
C PRO A 3 15.15 -1.86 -73.06
N LYS A 4 13.94 -2.30 -72.66
CA LYS A 4 13.04 -1.59 -71.73
C LYS A 4 13.65 -1.66 -70.31
N ILE A 5 13.82 -0.49 -69.67
CA ILE A 5 14.20 -0.39 -68.28
C ILE A 5 12.92 -0.62 -67.43
N ALA A 6 12.99 -1.65 -66.61
CA ALA A 6 11.93 -2.00 -65.65
C ALA A 6 11.80 -0.95 -64.52
N SER A 7 10.57 -0.51 -64.31
CA SER A 7 10.18 0.38 -63.23
C SER A 7 10.31 -0.34 -61.89
N ASN A 8 11.25 0.07 -61.04
CA ASN A 8 11.35 -0.39 -59.66
C ASN A 8 10.26 0.26 -58.84
N LYS A 9 9.33 -0.58 -58.39
CA LYS A 9 8.31 -0.23 -57.37
C LYS A 9 9.03 -0.09 -56.03
N ILE A 10 9.19 1.13 -55.60
CA ILE A 10 9.67 1.42 -54.23
C ILE A 10 8.50 1.10 -53.28
N GLU A 11 8.64 0.05 -52.47
CA GLU A 11 7.71 -0.26 -51.38
C GLU A 11 7.63 0.95 -50.45
N GLN A 12 6.41 1.43 -50.22
CA GLN A 12 6.13 2.45 -49.21
C GLN A 12 6.37 1.85 -47.83
N ILE A 13 7.50 2.20 -47.23
CA ILE A 13 7.75 1.93 -45.82
C ILE A 13 6.76 2.77 -45.02
N PHE A 14 5.84 2.14 -44.33
CA PHE A 14 4.90 2.75 -43.40
C PHE A 14 5.68 3.36 -42.23
N LEU A 15 5.95 4.64 -42.26
CA LEU A 15 6.52 5.41 -41.15
C LEU A 15 5.42 5.69 -40.11
N PRO A 16 5.70 5.53 -38.80
CA PRO A 16 4.73 5.87 -37.73
C PRO A 16 4.31 7.34 -37.86
N SER A 17 3.04 7.61 -37.54
CA SER A 17 2.39 8.93 -37.64
C SER A 17 3.09 10.08 -36.88
N ALA A 18 3.94 9.77 -35.92
CA ALA A 18 4.75 10.75 -35.21
C ALA A 18 5.88 11.38 -36.04
N LEU A 19 6.28 10.77 -37.16
CA LEU A 19 7.34 11.30 -38.07
C LEU A 19 6.79 12.15 -39.22
N GLN A 20 5.47 12.21 -39.39
CA GLN A 20 4.82 13.02 -40.44
C GLN A 20 4.66 14.49 -40.08
N ALA A 21 4.98 14.89 -38.85
CA ALA A 21 4.77 16.25 -38.34
C ALA A 21 6.05 17.11 -38.30
N LEU A 22 7.14 16.70 -39.00
CA LEU A 22 8.32 17.54 -39.12
C LEU A 22 8.05 18.70 -40.07
N PRO A 23 8.32 19.97 -39.67
CA PRO A 23 8.12 21.11 -40.55
C PRO A 23 8.92 20.98 -41.84
N ASP A 24 8.30 21.26 -42.98
CA ASP A 24 8.92 21.21 -44.33
C ASP A 24 10.25 21.99 -44.43
N PHE A 25 10.45 22.93 -43.56
CA PHE A 25 11.69 23.71 -43.39
C PHE A 25 12.92 22.86 -43.07
N ILE A 26 12.77 21.84 -42.21
CA ILE A 26 13.86 20.94 -41.81
C ILE A 26 14.23 19.99 -42.94
N TRP A 27 13.23 19.51 -43.67
CA TRP A 27 13.43 18.63 -44.83
C TRP A 27 14.20 19.33 -45.96
N ASN A 28 13.88 20.56 -46.27
CA ASN A 28 14.52 21.32 -47.32
C ASN A 28 15.98 21.72 -47.02
N ILE A 29 16.34 21.96 -45.75
CA ILE A 29 17.73 22.27 -45.36
C ILE A 29 18.63 21.03 -45.48
N CYS A 30 18.12 19.83 -45.23
CA CYS A 30 18.90 18.58 -45.29
C CYS A 30 19.13 18.13 -46.73
N VAL A 31 18.15 18.26 -47.62
CA VAL A 31 18.23 17.80 -49.03
C VAL A 31 19.11 18.74 -49.90
N ALA A 32 19.10 20.04 -49.62
CA ALA A 32 19.85 21.03 -50.41
C ALA A 32 21.39 20.97 -50.27
N ARG A 33 21.94 20.25 -49.26
CA ARG A 33 23.39 20.18 -49.03
C ARG A 33 24.06 18.82 -49.26
N GLY A 34 23.33 17.82 -49.78
CA GLY A 34 23.89 16.55 -50.27
C GLY A 34 24.69 15.73 -49.27
N SER A 35 24.65 16.03 -47.97
CA SER A 35 25.37 15.24 -46.94
C SER A 35 24.42 14.62 -45.93
N ILE A 36 24.43 13.30 -45.85
CA ILE A 36 23.62 12.50 -44.90
C ILE A 36 24.11 12.68 -43.45
N LEU A 37 25.34 13.16 -43.26
CA LEU A 37 26.00 13.29 -41.96
C LEU A 37 25.29 14.20 -40.95
N PRO A 38 24.80 15.41 -41.30
CA PRO A 38 24.08 16.25 -40.35
C PRO A 38 22.73 15.70 -39.97
N MET A 39 22.04 15.00 -40.87
CA MET A 39 20.76 14.37 -40.61
C MET A 39 20.88 13.20 -39.63
N LEU A 40 21.94 12.39 -39.77
CA LEU A 40 22.26 11.30 -38.86
C LEU A 40 22.60 11.81 -37.46
N LYS A 41 23.33 12.93 -37.35
CA LYS A 41 23.65 13.57 -36.06
C LYS A 41 22.40 14.13 -35.37
N LEU A 42 21.46 14.72 -36.14
CA LEU A 42 20.19 15.22 -35.59
C LEU A 42 19.28 14.07 -35.09
N LEU A 43 19.26 12.96 -35.83
CA LEU A 43 18.51 11.75 -35.46
C LEU A 43 19.08 11.14 -34.16
N PHE A 44 20.39 11.06 -34.05
CA PHE A 44 21.09 10.59 -32.83
C PHE A 44 20.85 11.52 -31.63
N ALA A 45 20.85 12.82 -31.84
CA ALA A 45 20.58 13.83 -30.81
C ALA A 45 19.12 13.75 -30.32
N MET A 46 18.14 13.56 -31.24
CA MET A 46 16.74 13.34 -30.88
C MET A 46 16.53 12.01 -30.15
N LEU A 47 17.19 10.94 -30.58
CA LEU A 47 17.10 9.63 -29.91
C LEU A 47 17.70 9.67 -28.51
N ALA A 48 18.85 10.39 -28.32
CA ALA A 48 19.47 10.61 -27.02
C ALA A 48 18.61 11.48 -26.09
N PHE A 49 17.89 12.47 -26.64
CA PHE A 49 16.97 13.32 -25.87
C PHE A 49 15.72 12.53 -25.41
N PHE A 50 15.20 11.62 -26.25
CA PHE A 50 14.07 10.76 -25.87
C PHE A 50 14.47 9.68 -24.84
N ALA A 51 15.72 9.20 -24.87
CA ALA A 51 16.20 8.22 -23.89
C ALA A 51 16.40 8.84 -22.49
N ALA A 52 16.59 10.15 -22.37
CA ALA A 52 16.82 10.84 -21.10
C ALA A 52 15.54 11.11 -20.30
N THR A 53 14.34 10.89 -20.86
CA THR A 53 13.05 11.21 -20.18
C THR A 53 12.34 10.01 -19.56
N ALA A 54 12.92 8.81 -19.60
CA ALA A 54 12.39 7.67 -18.89
C ALA A 54 12.75 7.75 -17.39
N PHE A 55 12.25 8.76 -16.67
CA PHE A 55 12.20 8.71 -15.21
C PHE A 55 11.15 7.66 -14.82
N ALA A 56 11.59 6.44 -14.53
CA ALA A 56 10.77 5.50 -13.80
C ALA A 56 10.46 6.14 -12.44
N ALA A 57 9.18 6.30 -12.11
CA ALA A 57 8.79 6.73 -10.77
C ALA A 57 9.34 5.71 -9.77
N ASP A 58 10.21 6.15 -8.86
CA ASP A 58 10.68 5.33 -7.75
C ASP A 58 9.50 5.16 -6.78
N LEU A 59 8.86 4.00 -6.83
CA LEU A 59 7.77 3.68 -5.93
C LEU A 59 8.34 3.21 -4.60
N PRO A 60 7.95 3.84 -3.48
CA PRO A 60 8.43 3.44 -2.17
C PRO A 60 8.05 1.98 -1.87
N THR A 61 8.98 1.24 -1.26
CA THR A 61 8.72 -0.11 -0.78
C THR A 61 7.77 -0.05 0.42
N LYS A 62 6.72 -0.88 0.38
CA LYS A 62 5.73 -0.97 1.45
C LYS A 62 5.98 -2.21 2.29
N LYS A 63 6.05 -2.04 3.61
CA LYS A 63 6.03 -3.16 4.56
C LYS A 63 4.60 -3.65 4.74
N TYR A 64 4.43 -4.95 4.92
CA TYR A 64 3.14 -5.58 5.15
C TYR A 64 3.24 -6.74 6.14
N LEU A 65 2.12 -7.10 6.74
CA LEU A 65 2.01 -8.25 7.62
C LEU A 65 1.95 -9.54 6.80
N ASN A 66 2.97 -10.37 6.89
CA ASN A 66 2.94 -11.71 6.32
C ASN A 66 2.32 -12.71 7.29
N LEU A 67 1.96 -13.90 6.80
CA LEU A 67 1.32 -14.94 7.60
C LEU A 67 2.19 -15.40 8.80
N ALA A 68 3.50 -15.39 8.66
CA ALA A 68 4.41 -15.79 9.75
C ALA A 68 4.34 -14.77 10.90
N ALA A 69 4.39 -13.47 10.61
CA ALA A 69 4.22 -12.41 11.59
C ALA A 69 2.86 -12.50 12.30
N ILE A 70 1.79 -12.72 11.53
CA ILE A 70 0.43 -12.88 12.08
C ILE A 70 0.39 -14.07 13.06
N LYS A 71 0.92 -15.22 12.68
CA LYS A 71 0.95 -16.42 13.57
C LYS A 71 1.74 -16.17 14.86
N THR A 72 2.88 -15.49 14.78
CA THR A 72 3.67 -15.10 15.95
C THR A 72 2.85 -14.24 16.91
N MET A 73 2.18 -13.21 16.40
CA MET A 73 1.32 -12.33 17.20
C MET A 73 0.16 -13.08 17.84
N VAL A 74 -0.53 -13.92 17.07
CA VAL A 74 -1.68 -14.69 17.56
C VAL A 74 -1.28 -15.63 18.68
N THR A 75 -0.19 -16.40 18.51
CA THR A 75 0.30 -17.30 19.53
C THR A 75 0.60 -16.57 20.85
N ALA A 76 1.21 -15.40 20.78
CA ALA A 76 1.51 -14.60 21.96
C ALA A 76 0.25 -14.03 22.63
N ALA A 77 -0.72 -13.56 21.82
CA ALA A 77 -2.01 -13.08 22.32
C ALA A 77 -2.79 -14.19 23.04
N GLU A 78 -2.84 -15.38 22.45
CA GLU A 78 -3.48 -16.55 23.05
C GLU A 78 -2.82 -16.95 24.37
N ALA A 79 -1.48 -16.99 24.41
CA ALA A 79 -0.73 -17.30 25.62
C ALA A 79 -1.01 -16.29 26.74
N GLU A 80 -1.09 -15.00 26.43
CA GLU A 80 -1.40 -13.97 27.42
C GLU A 80 -2.87 -14.06 27.89
N ALA A 81 -3.82 -14.38 26.99
CA ALA A 81 -5.21 -14.62 27.35
C ALA A 81 -5.36 -15.83 28.30
N GLN A 82 -4.68 -16.93 27.99
CA GLN A 82 -4.64 -18.14 28.83
C GLN A 82 -4.05 -17.85 30.21
N LYS A 83 -2.92 -17.16 30.28
CA LYS A 83 -2.26 -16.74 31.53
C LYS A 83 -3.19 -15.90 32.42
N ARG A 84 -4.07 -15.11 31.82
CA ARG A 84 -5.05 -14.28 32.52
C ARG A 84 -6.37 -14.98 32.79
N HIS A 85 -6.53 -16.21 32.33
CA HIS A 85 -7.76 -17.00 32.46
C HIS A 85 -8.99 -16.29 31.86
N VAL A 86 -8.83 -15.69 30.67
CA VAL A 86 -9.89 -15.00 29.95
C VAL A 86 -10.08 -15.56 28.54
N GLU A 87 -11.34 -15.54 28.09
CA GLU A 87 -11.74 -15.94 26.75
C GLU A 87 -12.03 -14.69 25.90
N VAL A 88 -11.27 -14.51 24.83
CA VAL A 88 -11.33 -13.30 24.01
C VAL A 88 -11.46 -13.62 22.52
N THR A 89 -11.92 -12.64 21.77
CA THR A 89 -11.81 -12.60 20.33
C THR A 89 -10.57 -11.79 19.94
N ILE A 90 -9.73 -12.34 19.07
CA ILE A 90 -8.53 -11.69 18.53
C ILE A 90 -8.79 -11.34 17.07
N CYS A 91 -8.47 -10.11 16.68
CA CYS A 91 -8.62 -9.62 15.31
C CYS A 91 -7.36 -8.88 14.88
N ILE A 92 -6.85 -9.18 13.67
CA ILE A 92 -5.76 -8.45 13.02
C ILE A 92 -6.23 -7.99 11.66
N VAL A 93 -5.97 -6.72 11.35
CA VAL A 93 -6.30 -6.08 10.06
C VAL A 93 -5.05 -5.47 9.43
N ASP A 94 -5.08 -5.23 8.10
CA ASP A 94 -4.06 -4.47 7.41
C ASP A 94 -4.19 -2.95 7.67
N GLU A 95 -3.34 -2.14 7.07
CA GLU A 95 -3.34 -0.68 7.23
C GLU A 95 -4.59 0.02 6.64
N SER A 96 -5.35 -0.68 5.80
CA SER A 96 -6.63 -0.22 5.24
C SER A 96 -7.84 -0.74 6.02
N GLY A 97 -7.57 -1.50 7.10
CA GLY A 97 -8.61 -2.08 7.94
C GLY A 97 -9.24 -3.36 7.38
N ASN A 98 -8.64 -3.98 6.35
CA ASN A 98 -9.10 -5.26 5.83
C ASN A 98 -8.67 -6.40 6.74
N LEU A 99 -9.55 -7.40 6.90
CA LEU A 99 -9.34 -8.53 7.79
C LEU A 99 -8.22 -9.44 7.29
N LEU A 100 -7.20 -9.66 8.13
CA LEU A 100 -6.11 -10.61 7.90
C LEU A 100 -6.22 -11.87 8.76
N PHE A 101 -6.70 -11.71 10.00
CA PHE A 101 -6.89 -12.82 10.94
C PHE A 101 -8.04 -12.52 11.89
N PHE A 102 -8.81 -13.57 12.21
CA PHE A 102 -9.89 -13.49 13.16
C PHE A 102 -10.07 -14.82 13.87
N GLN A 103 -10.15 -14.79 15.19
CA GLN A 103 -10.42 -15.95 16.01
C GLN A 103 -11.24 -15.54 17.23
N LYS A 104 -12.33 -16.24 17.48
CA LYS A 104 -13.14 -16.11 18.69
C LYS A 104 -12.94 -17.35 19.55
N ALA A 105 -12.57 -17.18 20.80
CA ALA A 105 -12.56 -18.26 21.77
C ALA A 105 -13.98 -18.75 22.08
N ASP A 106 -14.13 -20.03 22.43
CA ASP A 106 -15.45 -20.68 22.54
C ASP A 106 -16.38 -19.93 23.51
N ALA A 107 -15.89 -19.59 24.69
CA ALA A 107 -16.68 -18.92 25.73
C ALA A 107 -16.73 -17.38 25.59
N ALA A 108 -16.01 -16.78 24.62
CA ALA A 108 -16.12 -15.34 24.38
C ALA A 108 -17.53 -14.97 23.90
N SER A 109 -18.06 -13.86 24.40
CA SER A 109 -19.42 -13.38 24.04
C SER A 109 -19.54 -13.03 22.56
N LEU A 110 -20.73 -13.16 21.96
CA LEU A 110 -20.95 -12.92 20.53
C LEU A 110 -20.66 -11.47 20.09
N ASN A 111 -20.91 -10.49 20.96
CA ASN A 111 -20.63 -9.08 20.66
C ASN A 111 -19.13 -8.79 20.49
N THR A 112 -18.25 -9.63 21.07
CA THR A 112 -16.79 -9.47 20.93
C THR A 112 -16.31 -9.58 19.50
N ILE A 113 -17.07 -10.29 18.64
CA ILE A 113 -16.82 -10.39 17.20
C ILE A 113 -16.73 -9.00 16.57
N GLN A 114 -17.75 -8.18 16.76
CA GLN A 114 -17.79 -6.83 16.21
C GLN A 114 -16.82 -5.89 16.94
N PHE A 115 -16.67 -6.04 18.24
CA PHE A 115 -15.84 -5.17 19.05
C PHE A 115 -14.34 -5.34 18.69
N ALA A 116 -13.86 -6.58 18.57
CA ALA A 116 -12.48 -6.83 18.16
C ALA A 116 -12.18 -6.24 16.76
N GLN A 117 -13.09 -6.45 15.79
CA GLN A 117 -12.92 -5.88 14.46
C GLN A 117 -12.90 -4.35 14.46
N LYS A 118 -13.85 -3.71 15.16
CA LYS A 118 -13.92 -2.25 15.24
C LYS A 118 -12.72 -1.64 15.96
N LYS A 119 -12.24 -2.26 17.05
CA LYS A 119 -11.03 -1.82 17.75
C LYS A 119 -9.78 -1.93 16.86
N ALA A 120 -9.61 -3.06 16.15
CA ALA A 120 -8.48 -3.26 15.24
C ALA A 120 -8.51 -2.28 14.05
N ARG A 121 -9.68 -2.07 13.45
CA ARG A 121 -9.88 -1.08 12.37
C ARG A 121 -9.59 0.33 12.84
N HIS A 122 -10.12 0.74 13.99
CA HIS A 122 -9.79 2.03 14.60
C HIS A 122 -8.27 2.19 14.70
N ALA A 123 -7.59 1.22 15.31
CA ALA A 123 -6.16 1.31 15.53
C ALA A 123 -5.34 1.42 14.22
N ALA A 124 -5.73 0.67 13.18
CA ALA A 124 -5.08 0.74 11.87
C ALA A 124 -5.33 2.08 11.15
N LEU A 125 -6.60 2.50 11.05
CA LEU A 125 -7.00 3.66 10.25
C LEU A 125 -6.63 4.98 10.89
N TYR A 126 -6.76 5.10 12.23
CA TYR A 126 -6.40 6.30 12.98
C TYR A 126 -4.95 6.29 13.47
N ARG A 127 -4.23 5.18 13.28
CA ARG A 127 -2.80 5.02 13.60
C ARG A 127 -2.49 5.28 15.07
N SER A 128 -3.46 5.04 15.95
CA SER A 128 -3.42 5.29 17.38
C SER A 128 -4.13 4.19 18.15
N PRO A 129 -3.81 3.97 19.44
CA PRO A 129 -4.58 3.08 20.29
C PRO A 129 -6.05 3.48 20.34
N SER A 130 -6.96 2.51 20.29
CA SER A 130 -8.41 2.79 20.40
C SER A 130 -8.81 3.38 21.78
N LYS A 131 -7.94 3.28 22.75
CA LYS A 131 -8.01 3.96 24.06
C LYS A 131 -8.03 5.48 23.92
N ASP A 132 -7.24 6.05 22.99
CA ASP A 132 -7.15 7.51 22.82
C ASP A 132 -8.51 8.12 22.45
N GLY A 133 -9.30 7.39 21.67
CA GLY A 133 -10.68 7.77 21.39
C GLY A 133 -11.58 7.72 22.62
N ALA A 134 -11.44 6.71 23.48
CA ALA A 134 -12.19 6.63 24.73
C ALA A 134 -11.82 7.79 25.68
N ASP A 135 -10.55 8.14 25.73
CA ASP A 135 -10.07 9.25 26.56
C ASP A 135 -10.53 10.63 26.01
N ALA A 136 -10.62 10.78 24.68
CA ALA A 136 -11.19 11.98 24.06
C ALA A 136 -12.67 12.16 24.44
N LEU A 137 -13.46 11.11 24.40
CA LEU A 137 -14.87 11.15 24.84
C LEU A 137 -15.01 11.50 26.31
N LYS A 138 -14.19 10.93 27.20
CA LYS A 138 -14.19 11.28 28.64
C LYS A 138 -13.88 12.73 28.88
N LYS A 139 -13.12 13.38 27.99
CA LYS A 139 -12.81 14.82 28.03
C LYS A 139 -13.90 15.67 27.38
N GLY A 140 -15.03 15.09 26.95
CA GLY A 140 -16.16 15.80 26.36
C GLY A 140 -16.06 16.06 24.87
N ASN A 141 -15.05 15.49 24.16
CA ASN A 141 -14.95 15.60 22.71
C ASN A 141 -15.89 14.58 22.05
N THR A 142 -17.13 14.97 21.78
CA THR A 142 -18.15 14.11 21.15
C THR A 142 -18.06 14.10 19.63
N ASP A 143 -17.36 15.06 19.01
CA ASP A 143 -17.23 15.17 17.55
C ASP A 143 -16.52 13.95 16.94
N VAL A 144 -15.68 13.29 17.73
CA VAL A 144 -15.00 12.04 17.30
C VAL A 144 -15.97 10.92 16.92
N LEU A 145 -17.21 10.93 17.42
CA LEU A 145 -18.24 9.94 17.08
C LEU A 145 -18.78 10.09 15.65
N ALA A 146 -18.56 11.24 15.00
CA ALA A 146 -18.95 11.48 13.62
C ALA A 146 -17.93 10.88 12.62
N PHE A 147 -16.76 10.45 13.07
CA PHE A 147 -15.74 9.91 12.20
C PHE A 147 -16.03 8.44 11.81
N PRO A 148 -15.91 8.08 10.54
CA PRO A 148 -16.15 6.71 10.08
C PRO A 148 -15.14 5.74 10.72
N ASP A 149 -15.58 4.53 11.07
CA ASP A 149 -14.75 3.50 11.72
C ASP A 149 -14.11 3.91 13.06
N PHE A 150 -14.46 5.07 13.60
CA PHE A 150 -13.99 5.49 14.91
C PHE A 150 -14.68 4.67 16.01
N PHE A 151 -13.91 3.92 16.78
CA PHE A 151 -14.45 3.08 17.85
C PHE A 151 -13.69 3.32 19.16
N PRO A 152 -14.20 4.20 20.01
CA PRO A 152 -13.53 4.66 21.23
C PRO A 152 -13.65 3.64 22.37
N ASN A 153 -13.07 2.49 22.22
CA ASN A 153 -13.08 1.41 23.19
C ASN A 153 -11.69 0.77 23.26
N GLN A 154 -11.06 0.81 24.44
CA GLN A 154 -9.70 0.33 24.68
C GLN A 154 -9.54 -1.16 24.34
N GLY A 155 -8.38 -1.55 23.80
CA GLY A 155 -8.02 -2.92 23.46
C GLY A 155 -7.59 -3.12 22.00
N GLY A 156 -7.56 -2.06 21.19
CA GLY A 156 -6.99 -2.04 19.83
C GLY A 156 -5.70 -1.23 19.79
N LEU A 157 -4.66 -1.78 19.17
CA LEU A 157 -3.34 -1.18 19.04
C LEU A 157 -2.88 -1.16 17.58
N PRO A 158 -2.25 -0.06 17.10
CA PRO A 158 -1.67 0.00 15.77
C PRO A 158 -0.39 -0.84 15.70
N ILE A 159 -0.21 -1.53 14.59
CA ILE A 159 1.03 -2.27 14.28
C ILE A 159 1.92 -1.33 13.47
N GLN A 160 3.01 -0.87 14.07
CA GLN A 160 3.90 0.14 13.47
C GLN A 160 5.31 -0.39 13.28
N VAL A 161 5.88 -0.14 12.11
CA VAL A 161 7.27 -0.49 11.75
C VAL A 161 7.92 0.73 11.11
N ASP A 162 9.04 1.19 11.66
CA ASP A 162 9.78 2.37 11.19
C ASP A 162 8.87 3.61 10.99
N GLY A 163 7.97 3.84 11.94
CA GLY A 163 7.03 4.97 11.92
C GLY A 163 5.84 4.81 10.97
N GLN A 164 5.74 3.70 10.23
CA GLN A 164 4.61 3.39 9.35
C GLN A 164 3.64 2.42 10.02
N THR A 165 2.36 2.74 10.00
CA THR A 165 1.32 1.79 10.41
C THR A 165 1.09 0.79 9.28
N ILE A 166 1.28 -0.49 9.57
CA ILE A 166 1.12 -1.61 8.63
C ILE A 166 -0.11 -2.48 8.95
N GLY A 167 -0.85 -2.12 9.98
CA GLY A 167 -2.06 -2.81 10.38
C GLY A 167 -2.53 -2.42 11.78
N GLY A 168 -3.50 -3.16 12.29
CA GLY A 168 -4.00 -3.05 13.65
C GLY A 168 -4.32 -4.42 14.24
N ILE A 169 -4.14 -4.56 15.55
CA ILE A 169 -4.52 -5.73 16.33
C ILE A 169 -5.45 -5.33 17.44
N ALA A 170 -6.40 -6.19 17.78
CA ALA A 170 -7.24 -6.01 18.95
C ALA A 170 -7.63 -7.33 19.59
N ALA A 171 -7.84 -7.27 20.90
CA ALA A 171 -8.59 -8.26 21.64
C ALA A 171 -9.89 -7.68 22.20
N SER A 172 -10.86 -8.54 22.42
CA SER A 172 -12.15 -8.20 23.05
C SER A 172 -12.75 -9.38 23.75
N GLY A 173 -13.15 -9.22 25.00
CA GLY A 173 -13.78 -10.29 25.80
C GLY A 173 -13.57 -10.17 27.29
N ALA A 174 -12.59 -9.36 27.71
CA ALA A 174 -12.29 -9.11 29.11
C ALA A 174 -12.51 -7.62 29.46
N LYS A 175 -11.96 -7.16 30.59
CA LYS A 175 -11.84 -5.75 30.88
C LYS A 175 -10.92 -5.08 29.84
N SER A 176 -11.23 -3.85 29.50
CA SER A 176 -10.55 -3.13 28.39
C SER A 176 -9.02 -3.08 28.53
N GLU A 177 -8.51 -2.97 29.76
CA GLU A 177 -7.08 -2.97 30.07
C GLU A 177 -6.45 -4.36 29.83
N ILE A 178 -7.22 -5.43 30.05
CA ILE A 178 -6.79 -6.81 29.79
C ILE A 178 -6.78 -7.06 28.29
N ASP A 179 -7.81 -6.62 27.57
CA ASP A 179 -7.88 -6.70 26.10
C ASP A 179 -6.65 -6.02 25.47
N GLU A 180 -6.29 -4.81 25.96
CA GLU A 180 -5.12 -4.09 25.47
C GLU A 180 -3.82 -4.80 25.81
N ALA A 181 -3.68 -5.38 27.00
CA ALA A 181 -2.50 -6.13 27.40
C ALA A 181 -2.28 -7.38 26.53
N ILE A 182 -3.38 -8.04 26.10
CA ILE A 182 -3.32 -9.18 25.18
C ILE A 182 -2.84 -8.70 23.78
N ALA A 183 -3.36 -7.59 23.29
CA ALA A 183 -2.90 -7.00 22.03
C ALA A 183 -1.43 -6.54 22.12
N GLN A 184 -1.01 -5.99 23.28
CA GLN A 184 0.38 -5.57 23.51
C GLN A 184 1.33 -6.76 23.52
N ALA A 185 0.96 -7.89 24.14
CA ALA A 185 1.78 -9.11 24.16
C ALA A 185 2.06 -9.62 22.73
N ALA A 186 1.08 -9.50 21.83
CA ALA A 186 1.25 -9.82 20.42
C ALA A 186 2.27 -8.90 19.74
N LEU A 187 2.22 -7.58 19.98
CA LEU A 187 3.18 -6.63 19.45
C LEU A 187 4.59 -6.87 20.00
N ASP A 188 4.69 -7.14 21.31
CA ASP A 188 5.96 -7.45 21.94
C ASP A 188 6.63 -8.68 21.32
N ALA A 189 5.86 -9.72 21.01
CA ALA A 189 6.36 -10.92 20.37
C ALA A 189 6.83 -10.68 18.93
N LEU A 190 6.16 -9.78 18.20
CA LEU A 190 6.53 -9.42 16.83
C LEU A 190 7.86 -8.64 16.79
N PHE A 191 8.11 -7.79 17.79
CA PHE A 191 9.25 -6.86 17.78
C PHE A 191 10.42 -7.31 18.68
N LYS A 192 10.25 -8.35 19.50
CA LYS A 192 11.38 -8.97 20.21
C LYS A 192 12.31 -9.65 19.21
N LYS A 193 13.54 -9.16 19.17
CA LYS A 193 14.67 -9.83 18.52
C LYS A 193 15.34 -10.76 19.53
#